data_a0f583b0478c9cd811334837b4e1e2e5
#
_entry.id   a0f583b0478c9cd811334837b4e1e2e5
#
_cell.length_a   1.000
_cell.length_b   1.000
_cell.length_c   1.000
_cell.angle_alpha   90.00
_cell.angle_beta   90.00
_cell.angle_gamma   90.00
#
_symmetry.space_group_name_H-M   'P 1'
#
loop_
_entity.id
_entity.type
_entity.pdbx_description
1 polymer ?
#
loop_
_entity_poly.entity_id
_entity_poly.type
_entity_poly.pdbx_seq_one_letter_code
_entity_poly.pdbx_strand_id
1 'polypeptide(L)'
;MTQTKINRQSSPTRRRLASALTACLLAACVIAPSGARAEMLNVEKDELKFGFIKLTDMAPLAIAYELGYFEDEGLFVTLEPQANWKVLLDGVITGQLDGAHMLAGQPLAATIGYGTAAHIVTPFSMDLNGNAITVSNAVWELMKPNLTMGADGLPQHPISAEALKPVIESFAAQGRPFNLGMVFPVSTHNYELRYWLAAGGVHPGFYSPEDVSGQIGAEAYLSVTPPPQMPATLEAGTIDGYSVGEPWNQAAVFKKIGVPVITDYEIWKNNPEKVFGMTAEFVEQNPQTAIAVTKALIRAAKWLDENDNANRGEAVEILARSEYVGADAAVIANSMTGTFEYEPGDKRDVPDFNVFYRHFATYPYYSDAVWYLTQMRRWGQIAEDKPDDWYAEIAKSVYRPDIYLEAARLLVEEGLIEEADVPWDSDGYRAATADFIDGVSYDGRTPNAYIDGFAIGLKAGETP
;
A
#
# COMPACT_ATOMS: atom_id res chain seq x y z
N MET A 1 -9.48 75.95 20.39
CA MET A 1 -8.34 76.80 20.77
C MET A 1 -7.08 76.09 20.22
N THR A 2 -6.25 76.46 19.40
CA THR A 2 -5.95 77.67 18.66
C THR A 2 -5.17 77.20 17.44
N GLN A 3 -5.57 77.71 16.32
CA GLN A 3 -4.85 77.64 15.05
C GLN A 3 -3.50 78.36 15.16
N THR A 4 -2.51 78.02 14.35
CA THR A 4 -1.83 79.03 13.57
C THR A 4 -1.13 78.44 12.35
N LYS A 5 -1.52 79.00 11.22
CA LYS A 5 -0.94 78.98 9.85
C LYS A 5 0.30 79.86 9.78
N ILE A 6 1.00 79.75 8.64
CA ILE A 6 1.62 80.78 7.80
C ILE A 6 2.98 80.25 7.32
N ASN A 7 3.30 80.14 6.12
CA ASN A 7 3.15 80.76 4.79
C ASN A 7 4.56 81.04 4.17
N ARG A 8 4.73 80.54 2.95
CA ARG A 8 5.27 81.20 1.72
C ARG A 8 6.71 81.81 1.71
N GLN A 9 7.51 81.47 0.79
CA GLN A 9 7.77 82.16 -0.54
C GLN A 9 9.18 81.72 -1.01
N SER A 10 9.45 81.41 -2.17
CA SER A 10 9.40 81.82 -3.56
C SER A 10 10.78 81.84 -4.15
N SER A 11 10.88 81.27 -5.35
CA SER A 11 11.95 81.22 -6.34
C SER A 11 12.64 82.58 -6.64
N PRO A 12 13.65 82.77 -7.53
CA PRO A 12 13.80 82.15 -8.85
C PRO A 12 15.21 82.01 -9.46
N THR A 13 15.26 81.28 -10.59
CA THR A 13 15.98 81.49 -11.87
C THR A 13 17.53 81.59 -11.92
N ARG A 14 18.18 80.80 -12.73
CA ARG A 14 18.73 81.03 -14.08
C ARG A 14 19.83 80.05 -14.51
N ARG A 15 19.59 79.53 -15.68
CA ARG A 15 20.34 79.48 -16.96
C ARG A 15 21.40 78.38 -17.17
N ARG A 16 21.06 77.50 -18.06
CA ARG A 16 21.75 77.00 -19.29
C ARG A 16 23.24 76.63 -19.19
N LEU A 17 23.54 75.39 -19.51
CA LEU A 17 24.40 75.06 -20.66
C LEU A 17 24.22 73.58 -21.05
N ALA A 18 24.08 73.42 -22.35
CA ALA A 18 23.89 72.10 -23.01
C ALA A 18 25.23 71.37 -23.09
N SER A 19 25.17 70.04 -22.91
CA SER A 19 26.14 69.14 -23.53
C SER A 19 25.45 67.81 -23.74
N ALA A 20 25.30 67.43 -24.98
CA ALA A 20 24.82 66.17 -25.48
C ALA A 20 25.83 65.06 -25.11
N LEU A 21 25.39 64.04 -24.43
CA LEU A 21 26.02 62.74 -24.42
C LEU A 21 24.97 61.67 -24.63
N THR A 22 25.03 61.09 -25.83
CA THR A 22 24.28 59.95 -26.30
C THR A 22 24.66 58.74 -25.41
N ALA A 23 23.78 58.34 -24.49
CA ALA A 23 23.91 57.08 -23.76
C ALA A 23 23.01 56.06 -24.43
N CYS A 24 23.58 55.08 -25.14
CA CYS A 24 22.93 53.90 -25.61
C CYS A 24 22.41 53.14 -24.38
N LEU A 25 21.09 53.14 -24.16
CA LEU A 25 20.41 52.19 -23.30
C LEU A 25 20.38 50.83 -24.02
N LEU A 26 21.31 49.97 -23.73
CA LEU A 26 21.17 48.51 -23.93
C LEU A 26 20.05 48.05 -22.98
N ALA A 27 18.84 47.90 -23.49
CA ALA A 27 17.80 47.12 -22.83
C ALA A 27 18.24 45.67 -22.88
N ALA A 28 18.86 45.20 -21.81
CA ALA A 28 18.98 43.77 -21.53
C ALA A 28 17.56 43.23 -21.31
N CYS A 29 16.95 42.68 -22.36
CA CYS A 29 15.82 41.78 -22.21
C CYS A 29 16.37 40.58 -21.37
N VAL A 30 16.09 40.61 -20.10
CA VAL A 30 16.14 39.37 -19.26
C VAL A 30 15.00 38.52 -19.82
N ILE A 31 15.34 37.64 -20.74
CA ILE A 31 14.46 36.52 -21.08
C ILE A 31 14.49 35.66 -19.83
N ALA A 32 13.53 35.88 -18.91
CA ALA A 32 13.19 34.87 -17.94
C ALA A 32 12.84 33.60 -18.76
N PRO A 33 13.42 32.45 -18.44
CA PRO A 33 12.93 31.24 -19.06
C PRO A 33 11.44 31.18 -18.68
N SER A 34 10.57 31.34 -19.65
CA SER A 34 9.20 30.90 -19.55
C SER A 34 9.34 29.40 -19.36
N GLY A 35 9.23 28.93 -18.12
CA GLY A 35 9.02 27.53 -17.86
C GLY A 35 7.87 27.12 -18.78
N ALA A 36 8.16 26.29 -19.74
CA ALA A 36 7.12 25.68 -20.54
C ALA A 36 6.21 24.98 -19.53
N ARG A 37 5.03 25.56 -19.32
CA ARG A 37 3.98 24.86 -18.59
C ARG A 37 3.72 23.62 -19.42
N ALA A 38 3.98 22.44 -18.88
CA ALA A 38 3.68 21.21 -19.58
C ALA A 38 2.23 21.27 -20.05
N GLU A 39 2.00 20.91 -21.30
CA GLU A 39 0.66 20.89 -21.86
C GLU A 39 -0.14 19.83 -21.12
N MET A 40 -1.27 20.22 -20.49
CA MET A 40 -2.15 19.27 -19.79
C MET A 40 -2.56 18.16 -20.77
N LEU A 41 -2.59 16.93 -20.28
CA LEU A 41 -3.08 15.80 -21.05
C LEU A 41 -4.53 16.04 -21.46
N ASN A 42 -4.87 15.66 -22.69
CA ASN A 42 -6.24 15.70 -23.15
C ASN A 42 -6.96 14.45 -22.70
N VAL A 43 -7.41 14.46 -21.43
CA VAL A 43 -8.08 13.31 -20.80
C VAL A 43 -9.40 12.99 -21.49
N GLU A 44 -9.68 11.71 -21.71
CA GLU A 44 -10.90 11.24 -22.38
C GLU A 44 -12.11 11.28 -21.45
N LYS A 45 -11.87 11.08 -20.15
CA LYS A 45 -12.86 11.14 -19.10
C LYS A 45 -12.28 11.89 -17.90
N ASP A 46 -12.91 12.98 -17.51
CA ASP A 46 -12.47 13.89 -16.45
C ASP A 46 -13.24 13.70 -15.12
N GLU A 47 -14.51 13.26 -15.15
CA GLU A 47 -15.29 12.94 -13.95
C GLU A 47 -15.12 11.47 -13.60
N LEU A 48 -14.47 11.18 -12.45
CA LEU A 48 -14.08 9.84 -12.04
C LEU A 48 -14.57 9.50 -10.64
N LYS A 49 -14.84 8.21 -10.41
CA LYS A 49 -15.18 7.65 -9.10
C LYS A 49 -14.20 6.57 -8.72
N PHE A 50 -13.54 6.74 -7.57
CA PHE A 50 -12.60 5.76 -7.06
C PHE A 50 -13.07 5.17 -5.74
N GLY A 51 -13.02 3.84 -5.65
CA GLY A 51 -13.36 3.10 -4.44
C GLY A 51 -12.15 2.90 -3.53
N PHE A 52 -12.41 2.85 -2.22
CA PHE A 52 -11.37 2.51 -1.24
C PHE A 52 -11.95 1.79 -0.02
N ILE A 53 -11.09 1.10 0.73
CA ILE A 53 -11.39 0.56 2.06
C ILE A 53 -10.73 1.46 3.11
N LYS A 54 -11.36 1.62 4.27
CA LYS A 54 -10.91 2.48 5.38
C LYS A 54 -9.67 1.90 6.06
N LEU A 55 -8.52 2.16 5.46
CA LEU A 55 -7.17 1.75 5.85
C LEU A 55 -6.19 2.88 5.57
N THR A 56 -5.06 2.94 6.27
CA THR A 56 -4.06 4.00 6.07
C THR A 56 -3.36 3.93 4.71
N ASP A 57 -3.32 2.76 4.10
CA ASP A 57 -2.72 2.51 2.77
C ASP A 57 -3.51 3.14 1.60
N MET A 58 -4.75 3.65 1.85
CA MET A 58 -5.44 4.49 0.88
C MET A 58 -4.91 5.94 0.81
N ALA A 59 -3.92 6.28 1.62
CA ALA A 59 -3.38 7.63 1.74
C ALA A 59 -3.04 8.31 0.41
N PRO A 60 -2.43 7.65 -0.60
CA PRO A 60 -2.17 8.31 -1.88
C PRO A 60 -3.43 8.88 -2.55
N LEU A 61 -4.58 8.20 -2.42
CA LEU A 61 -5.87 8.71 -2.94
C LEU A 61 -6.34 9.94 -2.18
N ALA A 62 -6.32 9.89 -0.84
CA ALA A 62 -6.74 11.01 0.00
C ALA A 62 -5.87 12.25 -0.21
N ILE A 63 -4.54 12.06 -0.27
CA ILE A 63 -3.59 13.14 -0.47
C ILE A 63 -3.71 13.75 -1.87
N ALA A 64 -3.85 12.92 -2.92
CA ALA A 64 -4.06 13.43 -4.28
C ALA A 64 -5.34 14.28 -4.38
N TYR A 65 -6.39 13.89 -3.68
CA TYR A 65 -7.65 14.61 -3.62
C TYR A 65 -7.53 15.92 -2.81
N GLU A 66 -7.03 15.87 -1.58
CA GLU A 66 -6.98 17.03 -0.67
C GLU A 66 -5.98 18.10 -1.10
N LEU A 67 -4.88 17.71 -1.77
CA LEU A 67 -3.88 18.65 -2.25
C LEU A 67 -4.12 19.11 -3.70
N GLY A 68 -5.23 18.68 -4.32
CA GLY A 68 -5.62 19.12 -5.67
C GLY A 68 -4.76 18.51 -6.79
N TYR A 69 -4.07 17.38 -6.55
CA TYR A 69 -3.23 16.77 -7.57
C TYR A 69 -4.05 16.15 -8.71
N PHE A 70 -5.28 15.72 -8.45
CA PHE A 70 -6.19 15.29 -9.50
C PHE A 70 -6.66 16.48 -10.36
N GLU A 71 -7.03 17.59 -9.73
CA GLU A 71 -7.45 18.81 -10.44
C GLU A 71 -6.32 19.42 -11.26
N ASP A 72 -5.08 19.34 -10.79
CA ASP A 72 -3.90 19.78 -11.54
C ASP A 72 -3.73 19.01 -12.87
N GLU A 73 -4.18 17.75 -12.91
CA GLU A 73 -4.19 16.90 -14.10
C GLU A 73 -5.52 16.98 -14.89
N GLY A 74 -6.43 17.87 -14.50
CA GLY A 74 -7.73 18.06 -15.14
C GLY A 74 -8.77 17.00 -14.80
N LEU A 75 -8.63 16.32 -13.65
CA LEU A 75 -9.53 15.26 -13.19
C LEU A 75 -10.40 15.73 -12.02
N PHE A 76 -11.67 15.41 -12.06
CA PHE A 76 -12.65 15.66 -10.99
C PHE A 76 -13.04 14.33 -10.34
N VAL A 77 -12.36 14.01 -9.24
CA VAL A 77 -12.47 12.71 -8.59
C VAL A 77 -13.47 12.75 -7.43
N THR A 78 -14.28 11.69 -7.31
CA THR A 78 -15.06 11.39 -6.10
C THR A 78 -14.51 10.13 -5.46
N LEU A 79 -14.18 10.18 -4.17
CA LEU A 79 -13.72 9.04 -3.39
C LEU A 79 -14.89 8.40 -2.64
N GLU A 80 -15.13 7.10 -2.85
CA GLU A 80 -16.26 6.37 -2.27
C GLU A 80 -15.78 5.22 -1.38
N PRO A 81 -15.99 5.27 -0.03
CA PRO A 81 -15.66 4.15 0.84
C PRO A 81 -16.56 2.95 0.56
N GLN A 82 -15.95 1.77 0.46
CA GLN A 82 -16.64 0.52 0.18
C GLN A 82 -16.72 -0.36 1.44
N ALA A 83 -17.77 -1.19 1.52
CA ALA A 83 -18.03 -2.01 2.71
C ALA A 83 -17.03 -3.16 2.90
N ASN A 84 -16.50 -3.72 1.81
CA ASN A 84 -15.52 -4.79 1.80
C ASN A 84 -14.90 -4.94 0.42
N TRP A 85 -13.86 -5.79 0.33
CA TRP A 85 -13.06 -5.99 -0.89
C TRP A 85 -13.84 -6.59 -2.06
N LYS A 86 -14.86 -7.41 -1.77
CA LYS A 86 -15.71 -7.96 -2.84
C LYS A 86 -16.57 -6.89 -3.48
N VAL A 87 -17.23 -6.06 -2.68
CA VAL A 87 -18.07 -4.96 -3.16
C VAL A 87 -17.23 -3.96 -3.97
N LEU A 88 -16.02 -3.67 -3.51
CA LEU A 88 -15.09 -2.80 -4.21
C LEU A 88 -14.72 -3.35 -5.59
N LEU A 89 -14.31 -4.62 -5.67
CA LEU A 89 -13.96 -5.28 -6.93
C LEU A 89 -15.15 -5.33 -7.89
N ASP A 90 -16.34 -5.74 -7.40
CA ASP A 90 -17.55 -5.78 -8.20
C ASP A 90 -17.92 -4.38 -8.73
N GLY A 91 -17.70 -3.32 -7.93
CA GLY A 91 -17.90 -1.93 -8.33
C GLY A 91 -17.04 -1.52 -9.53
N VAL A 92 -15.76 -1.92 -9.55
CA VAL A 92 -14.86 -1.69 -10.69
C VAL A 92 -15.26 -2.52 -11.91
N ILE A 93 -15.54 -3.81 -11.71
CA ILE A 93 -15.95 -4.71 -12.81
C ILE A 93 -17.23 -4.23 -13.51
N THR A 94 -18.18 -3.69 -12.75
CA THR A 94 -19.46 -3.22 -13.30
C THR A 94 -19.45 -1.79 -13.81
N GLY A 95 -18.31 -1.06 -13.66
CA GLY A 95 -18.18 0.35 -14.04
C GLY A 95 -18.93 1.32 -13.12
N GLN A 96 -19.33 0.89 -11.92
CA GLN A 96 -19.82 1.80 -10.87
C GLN A 96 -18.68 2.64 -10.29
N LEU A 97 -17.46 2.07 -10.29
CA LEU A 97 -16.21 2.71 -9.98
C LEU A 97 -15.30 2.65 -11.21
N ASP A 98 -14.61 3.74 -11.50
CA ASP A 98 -13.64 3.83 -12.60
C ASP A 98 -12.29 3.21 -12.25
N GLY A 99 -11.99 3.17 -10.96
CA GLY A 99 -10.80 2.55 -10.41
C GLY A 99 -10.93 2.40 -8.89
N ALA A 100 -9.99 1.72 -8.28
CA ALA A 100 -10.02 1.53 -6.83
C ALA A 100 -8.66 1.18 -6.24
N HIS A 101 -8.50 1.53 -4.96
CA HIS A 101 -7.54 0.96 -4.02
C HIS A 101 -7.85 -0.53 -3.85
N MET A 102 -6.97 -1.41 -4.33
CA MET A 102 -7.19 -2.85 -4.36
C MET A 102 -6.09 -3.60 -3.61
N LEU A 103 -6.44 -4.77 -3.09
CA LEU A 103 -5.45 -5.78 -2.71
C LEU A 103 -4.66 -6.20 -3.95
N ALA A 104 -3.33 -6.25 -3.87
CA ALA A 104 -2.50 -6.53 -5.05
C ALA A 104 -2.78 -7.89 -5.71
N GLY A 105 -3.30 -8.86 -4.96
CA GLY A 105 -3.76 -10.15 -5.51
C GLY A 105 -5.10 -10.11 -6.24
N GLN A 106 -5.96 -9.09 -6.04
CA GLN A 106 -7.30 -9.05 -6.65
C GLN A 106 -7.27 -8.92 -8.19
N PRO A 107 -6.49 -8.03 -8.81
CA PRO A 107 -6.38 -7.96 -10.27
C PRO A 107 -5.92 -9.28 -10.89
N LEU A 108 -4.94 -9.93 -10.25
CA LEU A 108 -4.39 -11.22 -10.70
C LEU A 108 -5.45 -12.32 -10.61
N ALA A 109 -6.11 -12.44 -9.46
CA ALA A 109 -7.15 -13.43 -9.23
C ALA A 109 -8.32 -13.28 -10.22
N ALA A 110 -8.80 -12.05 -10.44
CA ALA A 110 -9.85 -11.77 -11.41
C ALA A 110 -9.42 -12.15 -12.84
N THR A 111 -8.20 -11.83 -13.22
CA THR A 111 -7.66 -12.13 -14.56
C THR A 111 -7.51 -13.63 -14.82
N ILE A 112 -7.10 -14.42 -13.82
CA ILE A 112 -6.99 -15.88 -13.95
C ILE A 112 -8.34 -16.60 -13.73
N GLY A 113 -9.42 -15.86 -13.40
CA GLY A 113 -10.76 -16.41 -13.19
C GLY A 113 -10.98 -17.04 -11.81
N TYR A 114 -10.15 -16.72 -10.81
CA TYR A 114 -10.42 -17.12 -9.42
C TYR A 114 -11.39 -16.14 -8.77
N GLY A 115 -12.61 -16.59 -8.51
CA GLY A 115 -13.74 -15.76 -8.10
C GLY A 115 -14.45 -15.12 -9.29
N THR A 116 -14.71 -13.79 -9.26
CA THR A 116 -15.33 -13.08 -10.39
C THR A 116 -14.29 -12.82 -11.47
N ALA A 117 -14.50 -13.39 -12.66
CA ALA A 117 -13.59 -13.23 -13.79
C ALA A 117 -13.71 -11.84 -14.42
N ALA A 118 -12.60 -11.13 -14.52
CA ALA A 118 -12.49 -9.84 -15.20
C ALA A 118 -11.02 -9.53 -15.50
N HIS A 119 -10.74 -8.79 -16.56
CA HIS A 119 -9.39 -8.30 -16.84
C HIS A 119 -9.21 -6.94 -16.15
N ILE A 120 -8.53 -6.96 -15.02
CA ILE A 120 -8.16 -5.77 -14.23
C ILE A 120 -6.66 -5.53 -14.42
N VAL A 121 -6.28 -4.28 -14.61
CA VAL A 121 -4.88 -3.87 -14.75
C VAL A 121 -4.50 -2.84 -13.70
N THR A 122 -3.22 -2.77 -13.36
CA THR A 122 -2.69 -1.77 -12.44
C THR A 122 -1.43 -1.09 -12.98
N PRO A 123 -1.44 0.25 -13.11
CA PRO A 123 -0.26 1.02 -13.45
C PRO A 123 0.51 1.50 -12.21
N PHE A 124 0.01 1.28 -11.00
CA PHE A 124 0.52 1.91 -9.79
C PHE A 124 0.41 0.99 -8.58
N SER A 125 1.55 0.71 -7.94
CA SER A 125 1.61 0.12 -6.62
C SER A 125 1.44 1.22 -5.57
N MET A 126 0.56 1.02 -4.59
CA MET A 126 0.17 2.11 -3.67
C MET A 126 1.10 2.23 -2.49
N ASP A 127 1.67 1.13 -2.04
CA ASP A 127 2.55 1.09 -0.87
C ASP A 127 3.35 -0.21 -0.76
N LEU A 128 4.32 -0.18 0.15
CA LEU A 128 5.00 -1.36 0.68
C LEU A 128 4.73 -1.47 2.17
N ASN A 129 4.60 -2.71 2.66
CA ASN A 129 4.36 -3.02 4.08
C ASN A 129 3.01 -2.44 4.58
N GLY A 130 2.88 -2.17 5.87
CA GLY A 130 1.72 -1.50 6.46
C GLY A 130 0.71 -2.43 7.13
N ASN A 131 1.01 -3.72 7.23
CA ASN A 131 0.19 -4.72 7.92
C ASN A 131 0.87 -5.25 9.18
N ALA A 132 0.07 -5.85 10.06
CA ALA A 132 0.57 -6.63 11.17
C ALA A 132 -0.37 -7.78 11.50
N ILE A 133 0.16 -8.76 12.23
CA ILE A 133 -0.60 -9.86 12.82
C ILE A 133 -0.79 -9.55 14.30
N THR A 134 -2.04 -9.42 14.71
CA THR A 134 -2.45 -9.15 16.10
C THR A 134 -3.12 -10.37 16.69
N VAL A 135 -2.78 -10.75 17.92
CA VAL A 135 -3.46 -11.80 18.68
C VAL A 135 -4.20 -11.19 19.89
N SER A 136 -5.21 -11.90 20.40
CA SER A 136 -5.90 -11.49 21.63
C SER A 136 -4.95 -11.52 22.82
N ASN A 137 -5.23 -10.70 23.86
CA ASN A 137 -4.45 -10.74 25.11
C ASN A 137 -4.39 -12.15 25.72
N ALA A 138 -5.47 -12.93 25.60
CA ALA A 138 -5.50 -14.29 26.11
C ALA A 138 -4.50 -15.22 25.38
N VAL A 139 -4.42 -15.09 24.05
CA VAL A 139 -3.44 -15.81 23.23
C VAL A 139 -2.02 -15.31 23.54
N TRP A 140 -1.84 -14.00 23.66
CA TRP A 140 -0.54 -13.41 23.99
C TRP A 140 0.05 -13.94 25.30
N GLU A 141 -0.75 -13.99 26.36
CA GLU A 141 -0.31 -14.53 27.65
C GLU A 141 0.11 -16.01 27.56
N LEU A 142 -0.54 -16.79 26.69
CA LEU A 142 -0.16 -18.19 26.43
C LEU A 142 1.09 -18.32 25.55
N MET A 143 1.38 -17.33 24.69
CA MET A 143 2.59 -17.29 23.86
C MET A 143 3.83 -16.88 24.66
N LYS A 144 3.71 -15.93 25.60
CA LYS A 144 4.83 -15.34 26.36
C LYS A 144 5.86 -16.34 26.90
N PRO A 145 5.47 -17.47 27.50
CA PRO A 145 6.44 -18.45 28.01
C PRO A 145 7.35 -19.08 26.93
N ASN A 146 6.96 -18.97 25.66
CA ASN A 146 7.66 -19.57 24.52
C ASN A 146 8.45 -18.52 23.71
N LEU A 147 8.53 -17.28 24.21
CA LEU A 147 9.22 -16.20 23.51
C LEU A 147 10.67 -16.06 23.97
N THR A 148 11.53 -15.67 23.06
CA THR A 148 12.87 -15.20 23.40
C THR A 148 12.78 -13.74 23.85
N MET A 149 13.29 -13.46 25.07
CA MET A 149 13.28 -12.12 25.63
C MET A 149 14.63 -11.44 25.41
N GLY A 150 14.60 -10.14 25.10
CA GLY A 150 15.77 -9.28 25.04
C GLY A 150 16.31 -8.93 26.44
N ALA A 151 17.48 -8.29 26.47
CA ALA A 151 18.10 -7.82 27.71
C ALA A 151 17.30 -6.68 28.38
N ASP A 152 16.46 -5.99 27.62
CA ASP A 152 15.51 -4.97 28.06
C ASP A 152 14.23 -5.54 28.67
N GLY A 153 14.04 -6.86 28.62
CA GLY A 153 12.84 -7.54 29.09
C GLY A 153 11.67 -7.52 28.11
N LEU A 154 11.87 -7.02 26.88
CA LEU A 154 10.90 -7.04 25.81
C LEU A 154 11.09 -8.28 24.91
N PRO A 155 10.05 -8.76 24.21
CA PRO A 155 10.19 -9.83 23.24
C PRO A 155 11.16 -9.45 22.11
N GLN A 156 12.01 -10.40 21.70
CA GLN A 156 12.82 -10.24 20.51
C GLN A 156 11.97 -10.45 19.27
N HIS A 157 12.12 -9.57 18.30
CA HIS A 157 11.50 -9.66 16.98
C HIS A 157 12.51 -10.09 15.91
N PRO A 158 12.06 -10.76 14.83
CA PRO A 158 10.68 -11.18 14.58
C PRO A 158 10.23 -12.35 15.48
N ILE A 159 8.95 -12.35 15.89
CA ILE A 159 8.37 -13.46 16.66
C ILE A 159 7.94 -14.57 15.68
N SER A 160 8.46 -15.79 15.90
CA SER A 160 8.07 -16.98 15.13
C SER A 160 6.68 -17.47 15.52
N ALA A 161 5.90 -17.93 14.53
CA ALA A 161 4.63 -18.63 14.78
C ALA A 161 4.80 -19.96 15.51
N GLU A 162 6.02 -20.46 15.69
CA GLU A 162 6.29 -21.62 16.56
C GLU A 162 5.76 -21.41 17.99
N ALA A 163 5.77 -20.16 18.47
CA ALA A 163 5.22 -19.80 19.78
C ALA A 163 3.70 -20.04 19.89
N LEU A 164 2.98 -20.18 18.77
CA LEU A 164 1.55 -20.55 18.76
C LEU A 164 1.28 -22.04 18.94
N LYS A 165 2.24 -22.94 18.67
CA LYS A 165 1.99 -24.38 18.72
C LYS A 165 1.39 -24.85 20.05
N PRO A 166 1.96 -24.48 21.23
CA PRO A 166 1.36 -24.87 22.50
C PRO A 166 -0.03 -24.27 22.72
N VAL A 167 -0.30 -23.10 22.16
CA VAL A 167 -1.62 -22.44 22.25
C VAL A 167 -2.65 -23.23 21.44
N ILE A 168 -2.32 -23.59 20.20
CA ILE A 168 -3.18 -24.38 19.31
C ILE A 168 -3.46 -25.76 19.93
N GLU A 169 -2.44 -26.44 20.45
CA GLU A 169 -2.58 -27.72 21.15
C GLU A 169 -3.50 -27.61 22.37
N SER A 170 -3.35 -26.54 23.16
CA SER A 170 -4.22 -26.28 24.31
C SER A 170 -5.68 -26.07 23.89
N PHE A 171 -5.93 -25.36 22.76
CA PHE A 171 -7.27 -25.14 22.25
C PHE A 171 -7.88 -26.44 21.72
N ALA A 172 -7.10 -27.23 20.97
CA ALA A 172 -7.52 -28.51 20.45
C ALA A 172 -7.88 -29.48 21.58
N ALA A 173 -7.10 -29.52 22.68
CA ALA A 173 -7.40 -30.33 23.86
C ALA A 173 -8.72 -29.94 24.56
N GLN A 174 -9.17 -28.72 24.38
CA GLN A 174 -10.47 -28.21 24.87
C GLN A 174 -11.60 -28.40 23.84
N GLY A 175 -11.33 -29.00 22.67
CA GLY A 175 -12.29 -29.13 21.55
C GLY A 175 -12.62 -27.80 20.88
N ARG A 176 -11.76 -26.81 20.98
CA ARG A 176 -11.93 -25.47 20.43
C ARG A 176 -10.95 -25.23 19.28
N PRO A 177 -11.41 -24.80 18.10
CA PRO A 177 -10.52 -24.41 17.02
C PRO A 177 -9.77 -23.11 17.36
N PHE A 178 -8.57 -22.92 16.78
CA PHE A 178 -7.83 -21.67 16.79
C PHE A 178 -8.16 -20.90 15.51
N ASN A 179 -8.82 -19.74 15.64
CA ASN A 179 -9.36 -18.99 14.51
C ASN A 179 -8.64 -17.66 14.34
N LEU A 180 -8.20 -17.38 13.10
CA LEU A 180 -7.59 -16.12 12.72
C LEU A 180 -8.42 -15.41 11.66
N GLY A 181 -8.52 -14.08 11.79
CA GLY A 181 -9.14 -13.23 10.79
C GLY A 181 -8.16 -12.87 9.68
N MET A 182 -8.63 -12.84 8.43
CA MET A 182 -7.94 -12.25 7.30
C MET A 182 -8.94 -11.46 6.45
N VAL A 183 -8.46 -10.52 5.63
CA VAL A 183 -9.39 -9.56 4.99
C VAL A 183 -10.04 -10.09 3.72
N PHE A 184 -9.34 -10.96 2.97
CA PHE A 184 -9.84 -11.58 1.74
C PHE A 184 -8.92 -12.72 1.28
N PRO A 185 -9.44 -13.79 0.60
CA PRO A 185 -8.64 -14.96 0.23
C PRO A 185 -7.43 -14.69 -0.67
N VAL A 186 -7.45 -13.62 -1.47
CA VAL A 186 -6.36 -13.24 -2.38
C VAL A 186 -5.63 -11.98 -1.93
N SER A 187 -5.58 -11.75 -0.61
CA SER A 187 -4.89 -10.62 0.00
C SER A 187 -3.47 -10.97 0.44
N THR A 188 -2.60 -9.97 0.49
CA THR A 188 -1.29 -10.04 1.16
C THR A 188 -1.45 -10.54 2.59
N HIS A 189 -2.42 -10.01 3.33
CA HIS A 189 -2.78 -10.43 4.69
C HIS A 189 -3.00 -11.95 4.83
N ASN A 190 -3.74 -12.56 3.89
CA ASN A 190 -3.94 -14.00 3.89
C ASN A 190 -2.64 -14.77 3.59
N TYR A 191 -1.88 -14.30 2.60
CA TYR A 191 -0.66 -15.00 2.19
C TYR A 191 0.46 -14.85 3.20
N GLU A 192 0.63 -13.68 3.81
CA GLU A 192 1.63 -13.45 4.84
C GLU A 192 1.28 -14.12 6.16
N LEU A 193 0.00 -14.12 6.54
CA LEU A 193 -0.46 -14.89 7.68
C LEU A 193 -0.16 -16.40 7.50
N ARG A 194 -0.47 -16.95 6.31
CA ARG A 194 -0.13 -18.33 5.95
C ARG A 194 1.38 -18.56 5.90
N TYR A 195 2.14 -17.59 5.37
CA TYR A 195 3.59 -17.66 5.30
C TYR A 195 4.21 -17.73 6.70
N TRP A 196 3.81 -16.82 7.58
CA TRP A 196 4.27 -16.76 8.97
C TRP A 196 3.94 -18.04 9.74
N LEU A 197 2.70 -18.53 9.65
CA LEU A 197 2.28 -19.80 10.26
C LEU A 197 3.12 -20.96 9.76
N ALA A 198 3.28 -21.09 8.45
CA ALA A 198 4.05 -22.17 7.82
C ALA A 198 5.53 -22.10 8.15
N ALA A 199 6.14 -20.92 8.20
CA ALA A 199 7.53 -20.72 8.62
C ALA A 199 7.77 -21.16 10.07
N GLY A 200 6.77 -20.99 10.95
CA GLY A 200 6.77 -21.51 12.32
C GLY A 200 6.35 -22.99 12.45
N GLY A 201 6.06 -23.66 11.31
CA GLY A 201 5.67 -25.08 11.29
C GLY A 201 4.23 -25.32 11.73
N VAL A 202 3.32 -24.35 11.57
CA VAL A 202 1.87 -24.46 11.77
C VAL A 202 1.19 -24.50 10.40
N HIS A 203 0.36 -25.51 10.16
CA HIS A 203 -0.32 -25.70 8.88
C HIS A 203 -1.57 -24.80 8.78
N PRO A 204 -1.62 -23.82 7.82
CA PRO A 204 -2.75 -22.89 7.70
C PRO A 204 -3.92 -23.43 6.87
N GLY A 205 -3.81 -24.65 6.32
CA GLY A 205 -4.78 -25.27 5.42
C GLY A 205 -4.56 -24.99 3.95
N PHE A 206 -5.28 -25.72 3.10
CA PHE A 206 -5.29 -25.54 1.64
C PHE A 206 -6.68 -25.16 1.13
N TYR A 207 -6.71 -24.51 -0.02
CA TYR A 207 -7.87 -24.36 -0.89
C TYR A 207 -7.91 -25.51 -1.89
N SER A 208 -9.11 -25.87 -2.36
CA SER A 208 -9.28 -26.70 -3.55
C SER A 208 -10.47 -26.19 -4.39
N PRO A 209 -10.65 -26.67 -5.62
CA PRO A 209 -11.83 -26.33 -6.41
C PRO A 209 -13.16 -26.70 -5.74
N GLU A 210 -13.16 -27.77 -4.91
CA GLU A 210 -14.32 -28.27 -4.18
C GLU A 210 -14.49 -27.61 -2.81
N ASP A 211 -13.42 -27.06 -2.23
CA ASP A 211 -13.42 -26.39 -0.93
C ASP A 211 -12.60 -25.09 -0.96
N VAL A 212 -13.31 -24.00 -1.21
CA VAL A 212 -12.74 -22.63 -1.24
C VAL A 212 -12.59 -21.98 0.13
N SER A 213 -12.78 -22.73 1.22
CA SER A 213 -12.63 -22.21 2.58
C SER A 213 -11.16 -21.98 2.95
N GLY A 214 -10.23 -22.70 2.31
CA GLY A 214 -8.82 -22.67 2.62
C GLY A 214 -8.43 -23.36 3.92
N GLN A 215 -9.26 -24.33 4.37
CA GLN A 215 -9.14 -24.98 5.68
C GLN A 215 -8.74 -26.45 5.61
N ILE A 216 -8.50 -27.02 4.43
CA ILE A 216 -8.14 -28.42 4.26
C ILE A 216 -6.80 -28.68 5.00
N GLY A 217 -6.83 -29.56 6.01
CA GLY A 217 -5.65 -29.91 6.81
C GLY A 217 -5.15 -28.81 7.77
N ALA A 218 -5.95 -27.78 8.03
CA ALA A 218 -5.55 -26.65 8.88
C ALA A 218 -5.40 -27.04 10.36
N GLU A 219 -4.33 -26.55 10.98
CA GLU A 219 -4.13 -26.48 12.44
C GLU A 219 -4.62 -25.13 12.98
N ALA A 220 -4.48 -24.05 12.17
CA ALA A 220 -5.04 -22.73 12.42
C ALA A 220 -6.03 -22.39 11.29
N TYR A 221 -7.26 -22.04 11.65
CA TYR A 221 -8.33 -21.73 10.71
C TYR A 221 -8.35 -20.23 10.38
N LEU A 222 -8.47 -19.89 9.09
CA LEU A 222 -8.53 -18.51 8.63
C LEU A 222 -9.92 -18.18 8.12
N SER A 223 -10.47 -17.05 8.53
CA SER A 223 -11.81 -16.59 8.13
C SER A 223 -11.79 -15.13 7.67
N VAL A 224 -12.68 -14.81 6.71
CA VAL A 224 -12.78 -13.44 6.18
C VAL A 224 -13.48 -12.52 7.19
N THR A 225 -12.82 -11.43 7.54
CA THR A 225 -13.38 -10.36 8.38
C THR A 225 -13.02 -9.01 7.77
N PRO A 226 -13.98 -8.10 7.53
CA PRO A 226 -13.68 -6.76 7.03
C PRO A 226 -12.76 -5.98 7.98
N PRO A 227 -11.77 -5.20 7.47
CA PRO A 227 -10.77 -4.53 8.29
C PRO A 227 -11.32 -3.74 9.48
N PRO A 228 -12.32 -2.84 9.34
CA PRO A 228 -12.82 -2.07 10.48
C PRO A 228 -13.53 -2.91 11.56
N GLN A 229 -13.89 -4.16 11.24
CA GLN A 229 -14.56 -5.08 12.17
C GLN A 229 -13.59 -5.96 12.96
N MET A 230 -12.31 -6.04 12.54
CA MET A 230 -11.30 -6.91 13.17
C MET A 230 -11.17 -6.72 14.68
N PRO A 231 -10.99 -5.48 15.21
CA PRO A 231 -10.86 -5.27 16.66
C PRO A 231 -12.11 -5.72 17.43
N ALA A 232 -13.30 -5.43 16.93
CA ALA A 232 -14.55 -5.82 17.60
C ALA A 232 -14.77 -7.34 17.58
N THR A 233 -14.38 -8.01 16.49
CA THR A 233 -14.47 -9.47 16.35
C THR A 233 -13.48 -10.18 17.27
N LEU A 234 -12.27 -9.62 17.46
CA LEU A 234 -11.29 -10.06 18.41
C LEU A 234 -11.79 -9.89 19.86
N GLU A 235 -12.31 -8.73 20.20
CA GLU A 235 -12.85 -8.41 21.54
C GLU A 235 -14.02 -9.34 21.91
N ALA A 236 -14.86 -9.69 20.92
CA ALA A 236 -15.96 -10.64 21.09
C ALA A 236 -15.50 -12.10 21.23
N GLY A 237 -14.22 -12.41 20.99
CA GLY A 237 -13.67 -13.77 21.05
C GLY A 237 -14.13 -14.68 19.91
N THR A 238 -14.62 -14.12 18.80
CA THR A 238 -15.00 -14.86 17.59
C THR A 238 -13.76 -15.31 16.83
N ILE A 239 -12.72 -14.48 16.83
CA ILE A 239 -11.38 -14.79 16.32
C ILE A 239 -10.36 -14.64 17.47
N ASP A 240 -9.27 -15.38 17.39
CA ASP A 240 -8.19 -15.41 18.38
C ASP A 240 -7.03 -14.46 18.03
N GLY A 241 -6.99 -14.03 16.78
CA GLY A 241 -6.05 -13.08 16.20
C GLY A 241 -6.47 -12.75 14.78
N TYR A 242 -5.71 -11.90 14.11
CA TYR A 242 -5.97 -11.50 12.72
C TYR A 242 -4.73 -10.91 12.06
N SER A 243 -4.71 -10.88 10.71
CA SER A 243 -3.83 -10.06 9.90
C SER A 243 -4.64 -8.96 9.22
N VAL A 244 -4.23 -7.71 9.39
CA VAL A 244 -4.93 -6.54 8.84
C VAL A 244 -3.97 -5.37 8.63
N GLY A 245 -4.31 -4.47 7.68
CA GLY A 245 -3.66 -3.18 7.52
C GLY A 245 -4.00 -2.18 8.65
N GLU A 246 -3.17 -1.16 8.78
CA GLU A 246 -3.41 -0.11 9.77
C GLU A 246 -4.62 0.79 9.40
N PRO A 247 -5.29 1.36 10.42
CA PRO A 247 -4.87 1.48 11.83
C PRO A 247 -5.46 0.41 12.76
N TRP A 248 -5.92 -0.72 12.25
CA TRP A 248 -6.75 -1.64 13.04
C TRP A 248 -5.95 -2.51 14.00
N ASN A 249 -4.64 -2.69 13.81
CA ASN A 249 -3.77 -3.30 14.82
C ASN A 249 -3.54 -2.30 15.97
N GLN A 250 -3.22 -1.06 15.65
CA GLN A 250 -3.05 -0.02 16.67
C GLN A 250 -4.34 0.28 17.43
N ALA A 251 -5.51 0.14 16.79
CA ALA A 251 -6.80 0.22 17.48
C ALA A 251 -6.97 -0.86 18.55
N ALA A 252 -6.47 -2.08 18.34
CA ALA A 252 -6.48 -3.13 19.34
C ALA A 252 -5.53 -2.83 20.52
N VAL A 253 -4.34 -2.29 20.25
CA VAL A 253 -3.39 -1.85 21.28
C VAL A 253 -4.01 -0.74 22.14
N PHE A 254 -4.57 0.31 21.52
CA PHE A 254 -5.24 1.41 22.22
C PHE A 254 -6.40 0.95 23.08
N LYS A 255 -7.22 0.03 22.59
CA LYS A 255 -8.33 -0.58 23.36
C LYS A 255 -7.85 -1.61 24.37
N LYS A 256 -6.57 -1.99 24.36
CA LYS A 256 -5.98 -3.02 25.25
C LYS A 256 -6.67 -4.37 25.11
N ILE A 257 -7.04 -4.76 23.88
CA ILE A 257 -7.73 -6.03 23.58
C ILE A 257 -6.86 -7.01 22.81
N GLY A 258 -5.73 -6.57 22.26
CA GLY A 258 -4.83 -7.41 21.48
C GLY A 258 -3.43 -6.81 21.39
N VAL A 259 -2.50 -7.66 20.97
CA VAL A 259 -1.07 -7.40 20.84
C VAL A 259 -0.63 -7.78 19.43
N PRO A 260 -0.11 -6.86 18.62
CA PRO A 260 0.61 -7.20 17.41
C PRO A 260 1.85 -8.03 17.73
N VAL A 261 1.97 -9.21 17.13
CA VAL A 261 3.09 -10.12 17.39
C VAL A 261 4.16 -10.05 16.32
N ILE A 262 3.81 -9.55 15.12
CA ILE A 262 4.74 -9.40 14.01
C ILE A 262 4.15 -8.45 12.98
N THR A 263 5.01 -7.65 12.35
CA THR A 263 4.64 -6.83 11.19
C THR A 263 4.94 -7.59 9.88
N ASP A 264 4.28 -7.22 8.81
CA ASP A 264 4.57 -7.77 7.47
C ASP A 264 5.99 -7.42 7.01
N TYR A 265 6.51 -6.25 7.39
CA TYR A 265 7.91 -5.87 7.19
C TYR A 265 8.90 -6.90 7.78
N GLU A 266 8.55 -7.52 8.92
CA GLU A 266 9.35 -8.57 9.55
C GLU A 266 9.16 -9.95 8.89
N ILE A 267 8.01 -10.18 8.22
CA ILE A 267 7.75 -11.41 7.46
C ILE A 267 8.47 -11.36 6.12
N TRP A 268 8.35 -10.25 5.40
CA TRP A 268 9.02 -9.97 4.14
C TRP A 268 9.29 -8.47 4.01
N LYS A 269 10.54 -8.09 4.18
CA LYS A 269 10.97 -6.70 4.14
C LYS A 269 10.66 -6.05 2.79
N ASN A 270 9.96 -4.90 2.83
CA ASN A 270 9.51 -4.14 1.66
C ASN A 270 8.59 -4.96 0.74
N ASN A 271 7.68 -5.73 1.33
CA ASN A 271 6.67 -6.46 0.59
C ASN A 271 5.68 -5.50 -0.10
N PRO A 272 5.20 -5.82 -1.34
CA PRO A 272 4.14 -5.06 -1.99
C PRO A 272 2.80 -5.34 -1.31
N GLU A 273 1.94 -4.31 -1.16
CA GLU A 273 0.70 -4.51 -0.42
C GLU A 273 -0.54 -4.14 -1.24
N LYS A 274 -0.70 -2.90 -1.65
CA LYS A 274 -1.87 -2.43 -2.40
C LYS A 274 -1.49 -1.95 -3.80
N VAL A 275 -2.49 -1.96 -4.66
CA VAL A 275 -2.39 -1.42 -6.02
C VAL A 275 -3.59 -0.54 -6.34
N PHE A 276 -3.44 0.36 -7.30
CA PHE A 276 -4.58 1.06 -7.89
C PHE A 276 -5.01 0.32 -9.16
N GLY A 277 -6.21 -0.29 -9.12
CA GLY A 277 -6.72 -1.13 -10.19
C GLY A 277 -7.85 -0.48 -10.99
N MET A 278 -7.83 -0.72 -12.30
CA MET A 278 -8.84 -0.31 -13.29
C MET A 278 -9.14 -1.48 -14.21
N THR A 279 -10.30 -1.51 -14.90
CA THR A 279 -10.50 -2.52 -15.94
C THR A 279 -9.57 -2.24 -17.14
N ALA A 280 -9.11 -3.28 -17.82
CA ALA A 280 -8.33 -3.14 -19.04
C ALA A 280 -9.10 -2.35 -20.10
N GLU A 281 -10.42 -2.58 -20.21
CA GLU A 281 -11.30 -1.84 -21.12
C GLU A 281 -11.32 -0.34 -20.81
N PHE A 282 -11.40 0.06 -19.54
CA PHE A 282 -11.34 1.47 -19.15
C PHE A 282 -10.03 2.12 -19.59
N VAL A 283 -8.90 1.45 -19.34
CA VAL A 283 -7.56 1.95 -19.70
C VAL A 283 -7.39 2.06 -21.22
N GLU A 284 -7.90 1.09 -21.98
CA GLU A 284 -7.86 1.12 -23.45
C GLU A 284 -8.71 2.25 -24.04
N GLN A 285 -9.85 2.54 -23.43
CA GLN A 285 -10.74 3.63 -23.87
C GLN A 285 -10.28 5.01 -23.39
N ASN A 286 -9.55 5.07 -22.27
CA ASN A 286 -9.15 6.32 -21.60
C ASN A 286 -7.65 6.34 -21.25
N PRO A 287 -6.74 6.17 -22.25
CA PRO A 287 -5.31 6.05 -21.97
C PRO A 287 -4.69 7.31 -21.36
N GLN A 288 -5.10 8.51 -21.78
CA GLN A 288 -4.57 9.75 -21.21
C GLN A 288 -5.10 9.98 -19.79
N THR A 289 -6.35 9.62 -19.52
CA THR A 289 -6.94 9.63 -18.19
C THR A 289 -6.17 8.70 -17.25
N ALA A 290 -5.82 7.47 -17.68
CA ALA A 290 -5.04 6.53 -16.88
C ALA A 290 -3.63 7.07 -16.53
N ILE A 291 -2.97 7.75 -17.48
CA ILE A 291 -1.68 8.42 -17.25
C ILE A 291 -1.86 9.57 -16.26
N ALA A 292 -2.87 10.43 -16.43
CA ALA A 292 -3.15 11.56 -15.55
C ALA A 292 -3.42 11.10 -14.09
N VAL A 293 -4.23 10.06 -13.90
CA VAL A 293 -4.46 9.45 -12.59
C VAL A 293 -3.14 8.96 -11.98
N THR A 294 -2.32 8.26 -12.76
CA THR A 294 -1.03 7.73 -12.29
C THR A 294 -0.08 8.86 -11.88
N LYS A 295 -0.02 9.97 -12.64
CA LYS A 295 0.73 11.18 -12.29
C LYS A 295 0.32 11.74 -10.92
N ALA A 296 -0.99 11.93 -10.70
CA ALA A 296 -1.51 12.45 -9.45
C ALA A 296 -1.15 11.55 -8.25
N LEU A 297 -1.24 10.23 -8.42
CA LEU A 297 -0.92 9.25 -7.37
C LEU A 297 0.59 9.19 -7.07
N ILE A 298 1.48 9.28 -8.08
CA ILE A 298 2.93 9.36 -7.87
C ILE A 298 3.28 10.60 -7.05
N ARG A 299 2.70 11.76 -7.36
CA ARG A 299 2.91 13.01 -6.60
C ARG A 299 2.47 12.88 -5.14
N ALA A 300 1.31 12.27 -4.92
CA ALA A 300 0.78 12.05 -3.57
C ALA A 300 1.66 11.10 -2.76
N ALA A 301 2.12 10.01 -3.37
CA ALA A 301 3.04 9.07 -2.75
C ALA A 301 4.38 9.73 -2.39
N LYS A 302 4.94 10.55 -3.29
CA LYS A 302 6.15 11.33 -3.03
C LYS A 302 5.96 12.26 -1.84
N TRP A 303 4.87 13.04 -1.82
CA TRP A 303 4.57 13.95 -0.72
C TRP A 303 4.50 13.23 0.63
N LEU A 304 3.94 12.03 0.67
CA LEU A 304 3.85 11.21 1.89
C LEU A 304 5.23 10.85 2.45
N ASP A 305 6.22 10.59 1.61
CA ASP A 305 7.55 10.11 2.03
C ASP A 305 8.63 11.20 2.04
N GLU A 306 8.31 12.43 1.59
CA GLU A 306 9.28 13.52 1.52
C GLU A 306 9.91 13.85 2.88
N ASN A 307 11.19 14.23 2.83
CA ASN A 307 11.94 14.75 3.98
C ASN A 307 11.80 13.84 5.22
N ASP A 308 12.06 12.55 5.07
CA ASP A 308 11.97 11.56 6.15
C ASP A 308 10.59 11.54 6.82
N ASN A 309 9.52 11.45 6.00
CA ASN A 309 8.14 11.40 6.47
C ASN A 309 7.61 12.69 7.12
N ALA A 310 8.19 13.86 6.79
CA ALA A 310 7.83 15.13 7.43
C ALA A 310 6.33 15.48 7.31
N ASN A 311 5.68 15.04 6.23
CA ASN A 311 4.26 15.34 5.97
C ASN A 311 3.28 14.33 6.61
N ARG A 312 3.79 13.26 7.25
CA ARG A 312 2.94 12.21 7.81
C ARG A 312 2.00 12.70 8.91
N GLY A 313 2.41 13.73 9.67
CA GLY A 313 1.53 14.36 10.66
C GLY A 313 0.30 14.99 10.03
N GLU A 314 0.43 15.69 8.90
CA GLU A 314 -0.70 16.26 8.16
C GLU A 314 -1.55 15.16 7.51
N ALA A 315 -0.91 14.13 6.96
CA ALA A 315 -1.61 12.96 6.42
C ALA A 315 -2.49 12.27 7.48
N VAL A 316 -2.01 12.16 8.72
CA VAL A 316 -2.77 11.62 9.86
C VAL A 316 -4.05 12.43 10.10
N GLU A 317 -3.96 13.75 10.13
CA GLU A 317 -5.13 14.63 10.33
C GLU A 317 -6.15 14.51 9.18
N ILE A 318 -5.68 14.33 7.96
CA ILE A 318 -6.55 14.08 6.80
C ILE A 318 -7.23 12.73 6.94
N LEU A 319 -6.46 11.66 7.16
CA LEU A 319 -6.98 10.29 7.24
C LEU A 319 -7.92 10.06 8.41
N ALA A 320 -7.76 10.82 9.52
CA ALA A 320 -8.63 10.72 10.69
C ALA A 320 -10.06 11.23 10.43
N ARG A 321 -10.29 11.98 9.35
CA ARG A 321 -11.62 12.46 8.99
C ARG A 321 -12.54 11.29 8.64
N SER A 322 -13.83 11.44 8.95
CA SER A 322 -14.85 10.37 8.77
C SER A 322 -15.06 9.92 7.35
N GLU A 323 -14.80 10.79 6.38
CA GLU A 323 -14.87 10.54 4.94
C GLU A 323 -13.77 9.59 4.44
N TYR A 324 -12.62 9.51 5.15
CA TYR A 324 -11.51 8.63 4.84
C TYR A 324 -11.47 7.42 5.78
N VAL A 325 -10.42 7.28 6.60
CA VAL A 325 -10.29 6.16 7.54
C VAL A 325 -11.26 6.31 8.72
N GLY A 326 -11.32 7.51 9.30
CA GLY A 326 -12.25 7.83 10.38
C GLY A 326 -11.90 7.18 11.72
N ALA A 327 -10.63 6.77 11.91
CA ALA A 327 -10.11 6.36 13.21
C ALA A 327 -9.52 7.57 13.96
N ASP A 328 -9.30 7.42 15.27
CA ASP A 328 -8.66 8.46 16.09
C ASP A 328 -7.26 8.79 15.53
N ALA A 329 -6.95 10.07 15.40
CA ALA A 329 -5.66 10.54 14.87
C ALA A 329 -4.48 9.97 15.66
N ALA A 330 -4.57 9.83 16.99
CA ALA A 330 -3.52 9.24 17.80
C ALA A 330 -3.29 7.75 17.49
N VAL A 331 -4.34 7.02 17.11
CA VAL A 331 -4.26 5.61 16.68
C VAL A 331 -3.55 5.52 15.32
N ILE A 332 -3.96 6.35 14.35
CA ILE A 332 -3.34 6.41 13.02
C ILE A 332 -1.86 6.81 13.13
N ALA A 333 -1.54 7.84 13.92
CA ALA A 333 -0.19 8.36 14.08
C ALA A 333 0.80 7.30 14.57
N ASN A 334 0.32 6.32 15.35
CA ASN A 334 1.19 5.36 16.02
C ASN A 334 1.90 4.39 15.04
N SER A 335 1.39 4.23 13.83
CA SER A 335 2.02 3.46 12.76
C SER A 335 2.43 4.32 11.56
N MET A 336 1.72 5.44 11.33
CA MET A 336 1.91 6.27 10.15
C MET A 336 3.15 7.17 10.21
N THR A 337 3.66 7.47 11.42
CA THR A 337 4.76 8.43 11.64
C THR A 337 6.12 7.79 11.86
N GLY A 338 6.33 6.54 11.43
CA GLY A 338 7.63 5.86 11.51
C GLY A 338 7.88 5.14 12.83
N THR A 339 6.85 4.93 13.63
CA THR A 339 6.89 4.12 14.86
C THR A 339 5.84 3.04 14.82
N PHE A 340 5.95 2.03 15.70
CA PHE A 340 4.94 0.99 15.87
C PHE A 340 4.90 0.55 17.34
N GLU A 341 3.70 0.48 17.93
CA GLU A 341 3.51 0.06 19.30
C GLU A 341 2.97 -1.38 19.34
N TYR A 342 3.72 -2.30 19.97
CA TYR A 342 3.33 -3.70 20.12
C TYR A 342 2.48 -3.90 21.36
N GLU A 343 2.90 -3.39 22.51
CA GLU A 343 2.13 -3.32 23.77
C GLU A 343 2.26 -1.90 24.35
N PRO A 344 1.37 -1.46 25.25
CA PRO A 344 1.55 -0.20 25.95
C PRO A 344 2.93 -0.11 26.62
N GLY A 345 3.79 0.76 26.07
CA GLY A 345 5.17 0.95 26.52
C GLY A 345 6.24 0.19 25.71
N ASP A 346 5.86 -0.66 24.77
CA ASP A 346 6.76 -1.24 23.75
C ASP A 346 6.52 -0.59 22.40
N LYS A 347 6.92 0.68 22.32
CA LYS A 347 6.87 1.46 21.07
C LYS A 347 8.26 1.51 20.45
N ARG A 348 8.37 1.08 19.21
CA ARG A 348 9.65 0.95 18.48
C ARG A 348 9.68 1.86 17.27
N ASP A 349 10.89 2.30 16.87
CA ASP A 349 11.12 3.00 15.62
C ASP A 349 11.11 1.98 14.47
N VAL A 350 10.18 2.15 13.54
CA VAL A 350 10.03 1.34 12.32
C VAL A 350 9.72 2.31 11.16
N PRO A 351 10.71 3.09 10.69
CA PRO A 351 10.48 4.16 9.71
C PRO A 351 9.94 3.66 8.37
N ASP A 352 10.22 2.40 8.04
CA ASP A 352 9.74 1.74 6.82
C ASP A 352 8.54 0.80 7.07
N PHE A 353 7.82 0.97 8.19
CA PHE A 353 6.61 0.19 8.46
C PHE A 353 5.56 0.36 7.35
N ASN A 354 5.39 1.57 6.82
CA ASN A 354 4.53 1.86 5.68
C ASN A 354 5.23 2.84 4.75
N VAL A 355 5.57 2.40 3.54
CA VAL A 355 6.33 3.15 2.54
C VAL A 355 5.47 3.40 1.32
N PHE A 356 5.35 4.68 0.90
CA PHE A 356 4.53 5.05 -0.25
C PHE A 356 5.33 5.38 -1.51
N TYR A 357 6.58 5.83 -1.38
CA TYR A 357 7.38 6.29 -2.52
C TYR A 357 8.81 5.74 -2.53
N ARG A 358 9.48 5.76 -1.38
CA ARG A 358 10.85 5.23 -1.27
C ARG A 358 10.94 3.79 -1.76
N HIS A 359 12.14 3.33 -2.12
CA HIS A 359 12.40 1.97 -2.60
C HIS A 359 11.61 1.62 -3.88
N PHE A 360 11.29 2.64 -4.70
CA PHE A 360 10.44 2.50 -5.87
C PHE A 360 9.09 1.83 -5.55
N ALA A 361 8.50 2.18 -4.42
CA ALA A 361 7.25 1.58 -3.92
C ALA A 361 6.10 1.71 -4.92
N THR A 362 6.08 2.79 -5.71
CA THR A 362 5.00 3.07 -6.66
C THR A 362 5.12 2.32 -8.00
N TYR A 363 6.29 1.77 -8.30
CA TYR A 363 6.50 1.06 -9.57
C TYR A 363 5.89 -0.34 -9.53
N PRO A 364 5.01 -0.72 -10.48
CA PRO A 364 4.34 -2.02 -10.49
C PRO A 364 5.28 -3.11 -11.06
N TYR A 365 6.08 -3.73 -10.19
CA TYR A 365 7.01 -4.78 -10.59
C TYR A 365 6.30 -6.09 -10.94
N TYR A 366 6.68 -6.72 -12.04
CA TYR A 366 6.20 -8.05 -12.41
C TYR A 366 6.56 -9.11 -11.36
N SER A 367 7.74 -9.00 -10.74
CA SER A 367 8.14 -9.90 -9.66
C SER A 367 7.14 -9.88 -8.50
N ASP A 368 6.57 -8.71 -8.17
CA ASP A 368 5.57 -8.59 -7.11
C ASP A 368 4.30 -9.36 -7.50
N ALA A 369 3.82 -9.21 -8.74
CA ALA A 369 2.69 -10.00 -9.27
C ALA A 369 2.96 -11.51 -9.26
N VAL A 370 4.16 -11.93 -9.69
CA VAL A 370 4.56 -13.34 -9.69
C VAL A 370 4.53 -13.92 -8.27
N TRP A 371 4.94 -13.15 -7.24
CA TRP A 371 4.88 -13.64 -5.86
C TRP A 371 3.45 -14.01 -5.45
N TYR A 372 2.46 -13.17 -5.74
CA TYR A 372 1.06 -13.49 -5.45
C TYR A 372 0.59 -14.78 -6.15
N LEU A 373 0.94 -14.94 -7.42
CA LEU A 373 0.60 -16.15 -8.17
C LEU A 373 1.28 -17.39 -7.58
N THR A 374 2.53 -17.29 -7.10
CA THR A 374 3.20 -18.40 -6.40
C THR A 374 2.50 -18.76 -5.11
N GLN A 375 2.01 -17.77 -4.33
CA GLN A 375 1.23 -18.05 -3.13
C GLN A 375 -0.15 -18.65 -3.46
N MET A 376 -0.82 -18.19 -4.53
CA MET A 376 -2.05 -18.82 -5.01
C MET A 376 -1.84 -20.29 -5.35
N ARG A 377 -0.72 -20.64 -6.00
CA ARG A 377 -0.37 -22.04 -6.29
C ARG A 377 0.02 -22.82 -5.03
N ARG A 378 0.88 -22.25 -4.19
CA ARG A 378 1.34 -22.86 -2.94
C ARG A 378 0.17 -23.30 -2.06
N TRP A 379 -0.92 -22.52 -2.03
CA TRP A 379 -2.07 -22.77 -1.16
C TRP A 379 -3.26 -23.40 -1.86
N GLY A 380 -3.16 -23.77 -3.15
CA GLY A 380 -4.17 -24.53 -3.89
C GLY A 380 -5.27 -23.72 -4.57
N GLN A 381 -5.17 -22.37 -4.58
CA GLN A 381 -6.10 -21.53 -5.35
C GLN A 381 -5.87 -21.67 -6.86
N ILE A 382 -4.63 -21.88 -7.28
CA ILE A 382 -4.28 -22.39 -8.60
C ILE A 382 -4.08 -23.90 -8.44
N ALA A 383 -5.08 -24.69 -8.84
CA ALA A 383 -5.11 -26.13 -8.59
C ALA A 383 -4.08 -26.90 -9.41
N GLU A 384 -3.82 -26.46 -10.64
CA GLU A 384 -2.94 -27.14 -11.58
C GLU A 384 -1.54 -26.50 -11.59
N ASP A 385 -0.52 -27.31 -11.87
CA ASP A 385 0.82 -26.81 -12.15
C ASP A 385 0.81 -25.94 -13.40
N LYS A 386 1.57 -24.86 -13.36
CA LYS A 386 1.77 -23.94 -14.46
C LYS A 386 3.28 -23.84 -14.77
N PRO A 387 3.67 -23.73 -16.04
CA PRO A 387 5.08 -23.48 -16.38
C PRO A 387 5.50 -22.08 -15.89
N ASP A 388 6.79 -21.85 -15.67
CA ASP A 388 7.32 -20.58 -15.19
C ASP A 388 6.91 -19.39 -16.07
N ASP A 389 6.88 -19.57 -17.40
CA ASP A 389 6.46 -18.52 -18.33
C ASP A 389 5.02 -18.06 -18.13
N TRP A 390 4.12 -18.95 -17.70
CA TRP A 390 2.73 -18.59 -17.43
C TRP A 390 2.61 -17.51 -16.34
N TYR A 391 3.40 -17.61 -15.27
CA TYR A 391 3.42 -16.61 -14.20
C TYR A 391 3.86 -15.25 -14.73
N ALA A 392 4.89 -15.23 -15.56
CA ALA A 392 5.39 -14.01 -16.18
C ALA A 392 4.37 -13.39 -17.16
N GLU A 393 3.66 -14.22 -17.95
CA GLU A 393 2.62 -13.77 -18.89
C GLU A 393 1.43 -13.15 -18.16
N ILE A 394 0.95 -13.77 -17.08
CA ILE A 394 -0.13 -13.20 -16.27
C ILE A 394 0.32 -11.90 -15.61
N ALA A 395 1.51 -11.87 -15.01
CA ALA A 395 2.04 -10.64 -14.40
C ALA A 395 2.08 -9.47 -15.39
N LYS A 396 2.57 -9.70 -16.63
CA LYS A 396 2.63 -8.68 -17.68
C LYS A 396 1.26 -8.27 -18.23
N SER A 397 0.27 -9.15 -18.16
CA SER A 397 -1.08 -8.82 -18.60
C SER A 397 -1.83 -7.91 -17.61
N VAL A 398 -1.40 -7.90 -16.33
CA VAL A 398 -2.06 -7.18 -15.23
C VAL A 398 -1.29 -5.93 -14.81
N TYR A 399 0.02 -6.05 -14.61
CA TYR A 399 0.86 -4.95 -14.15
C TYR A 399 1.36 -4.14 -15.35
N ARG A 400 1.16 -2.81 -15.31
CA ARG A 400 1.37 -1.90 -16.45
C ARG A 400 2.46 -0.86 -16.17
N PRO A 401 3.73 -1.30 -16.03
CA PRO A 401 4.85 -0.36 -15.86
C PRO A 401 5.03 0.59 -17.06
N ASP A 402 4.52 0.26 -18.24
CA ASP A 402 4.51 1.14 -19.40
C ASP A 402 3.72 2.44 -19.15
N ILE A 403 2.54 2.35 -18.54
CA ILE A 403 1.73 3.52 -18.16
C ILE A 403 2.41 4.32 -17.04
N TYR A 404 2.97 3.60 -16.03
CA TYR A 404 3.73 4.22 -14.96
C TYR A 404 4.91 5.04 -15.48
N LEU A 405 5.72 4.45 -16.36
CA LEU A 405 6.91 5.10 -16.92
C LEU A 405 6.56 6.33 -17.76
N GLU A 406 5.46 6.30 -18.50
CA GLU A 406 4.99 7.47 -19.24
C GLU A 406 4.53 8.59 -18.29
N ALA A 407 3.76 8.27 -17.24
CA ALA A 407 3.38 9.21 -16.19
C ALA A 407 4.60 9.82 -15.49
N ALA A 408 5.56 8.98 -15.10
CA ALA A 408 6.80 9.39 -14.46
C ALA A 408 7.66 10.28 -15.38
N ARG A 409 7.77 9.94 -16.67
CA ARG A 409 8.50 10.76 -17.67
C ARG A 409 7.94 12.19 -17.71
N LEU A 410 6.61 12.32 -17.78
CA LEU A 410 5.95 13.62 -17.78
C LEU A 410 6.23 14.39 -16.48
N LEU A 411 6.17 13.74 -15.33
CA LEU A 411 6.48 14.38 -14.04
C LEU A 411 7.93 14.83 -13.91
N VAL A 412 8.88 14.09 -14.50
CA VAL A 412 10.30 14.51 -14.57
C VAL A 412 10.44 15.73 -15.47
N GLU A 413 9.82 15.74 -16.64
CA GLU A 413 9.82 16.89 -17.57
C GLU A 413 9.19 18.15 -16.95
N GLU A 414 8.19 17.97 -16.08
CA GLU A 414 7.54 19.03 -15.30
C GLU A 414 8.37 19.47 -14.08
N GLY A 415 9.43 18.73 -13.72
CA GLY A 415 10.27 18.98 -12.55
C GLY A 415 9.57 18.68 -11.21
N LEU A 416 8.59 17.78 -11.22
CA LEU A 416 7.81 17.39 -10.03
C LEU A 416 8.38 16.16 -9.32
N ILE A 417 9.15 15.33 -10.05
CA ILE A 417 9.95 14.23 -9.47
C ILE A 417 11.34 14.26 -10.10
N GLU A 418 12.29 13.56 -9.47
CA GLU A 418 13.67 13.47 -9.98
C GLU A 418 13.86 12.24 -10.88
N GLU A 419 14.78 12.33 -11.84
CA GLU A 419 15.16 11.22 -12.72
C GLU A 419 15.54 9.96 -11.92
N ALA A 420 16.22 10.14 -10.78
CA ALA A 420 16.65 9.04 -9.92
C ALA A 420 15.52 8.35 -9.14
N ASP A 421 14.35 8.96 -9.10
CA ASP A 421 13.17 8.39 -8.42
C ASP A 421 12.48 7.29 -9.22
N VAL A 422 12.91 7.07 -10.47
CA VAL A 422 12.24 6.16 -11.40
C VAL A 422 13.21 5.06 -11.85
N PRO A 423 12.80 3.77 -11.81
CA PRO A 423 13.66 2.66 -12.20
C PRO A 423 13.63 2.44 -13.74
N TRP A 424 14.16 3.41 -14.51
CA TRP A 424 14.11 3.43 -15.99
C TRP A 424 14.66 2.18 -16.66
N ASP A 425 15.74 1.62 -16.09
CA ASP A 425 16.42 0.45 -16.64
C ASP A 425 15.85 -0.88 -16.13
N SER A 426 14.74 -0.85 -15.39
CA SER A 426 14.14 -2.06 -14.83
C SER A 426 13.52 -2.92 -15.95
N ASP A 427 13.81 -4.22 -15.90
CA ASP A 427 13.10 -5.22 -16.71
C ASP A 427 11.76 -5.68 -16.07
N GLY A 428 11.34 -4.99 -15.01
CA GLY A 428 10.12 -5.28 -14.25
C GLY A 428 10.32 -6.26 -13.10
N TYR A 429 11.56 -6.66 -12.80
CA TYR A 429 11.86 -7.58 -11.70
C TYR A 429 12.75 -6.89 -10.66
N ARG A 430 12.38 -7.01 -9.39
CA ARG A 430 13.23 -6.58 -8.28
C ARG A 430 14.48 -7.47 -8.21
N ALA A 431 15.52 -6.94 -7.59
CA ALA A 431 16.68 -7.75 -7.25
C ALA A 431 16.27 -8.95 -6.38
N ALA A 432 16.94 -10.09 -6.56
CA ALA A 432 16.73 -11.24 -5.70
C ALA A 432 16.93 -10.88 -4.23
N THR A 433 16.03 -11.35 -3.38
CA THR A 433 16.09 -11.12 -1.93
C THR A 433 15.90 -12.40 -1.15
N ALA A 434 16.50 -12.47 0.03
CA ALA A 434 16.25 -13.48 1.05
C ALA A 434 15.73 -12.84 2.35
N ASP A 435 15.22 -11.62 2.28
CA ASP A 435 14.70 -10.85 3.41
C ASP A 435 13.27 -11.31 3.82
N PHE A 436 13.08 -12.65 3.82
CA PHE A 436 11.91 -13.32 4.37
C PHE A 436 12.23 -13.90 5.74
N ILE A 437 11.22 -14.05 6.58
CA ILE A 437 11.37 -14.57 7.95
C ILE A 437 12.05 -15.95 8.00
N ASP A 438 11.92 -16.77 6.95
CA ASP A 438 12.53 -18.09 6.81
C ASP A 438 13.82 -18.11 5.97
N GLY A 439 14.23 -16.94 5.44
CA GLY A 439 15.43 -16.79 4.62
C GLY A 439 15.35 -17.44 3.24
N VAL A 440 14.17 -17.84 2.78
CA VAL A 440 13.98 -18.39 1.42
C VAL A 440 14.20 -17.28 0.40
N SER A 441 15.08 -17.57 -0.60
CA SER A 441 15.39 -16.60 -1.65
C SER A 441 14.28 -16.54 -2.70
N TYR A 442 13.95 -15.31 -3.12
CA TYR A 442 12.95 -15.01 -4.15
C TYR A 442 13.52 -14.03 -5.18
N ASP A 443 13.30 -14.30 -6.49
CA ASP A 443 13.70 -13.45 -7.61
C ASP A 443 12.57 -13.16 -8.61
N GLY A 444 11.43 -13.83 -8.47
CA GLY A 444 10.30 -13.75 -9.41
C GLY A 444 10.52 -14.44 -10.75
N ARG A 445 11.71 -15.03 -11.00
CA ARG A 445 12.10 -15.59 -12.31
C ARG A 445 11.97 -17.10 -12.37
N THR A 446 11.96 -17.77 -11.22
CA THR A 446 11.88 -19.23 -11.07
C THR A 446 10.76 -19.61 -10.10
N PRO A 447 9.47 -19.27 -10.43
CA PRO A 447 8.35 -19.44 -9.53
C PRO A 447 8.14 -20.87 -9.04
N ASN A 448 8.29 -21.89 -9.91
CA ASN A 448 8.12 -23.28 -9.48
C ASN A 448 9.23 -23.73 -8.52
N ALA A 449 10.49 -23.35 -8.78
CA ALA A 449 11.59 -23.66 -7.86
C ALA A 449 11.39 -22.96 -6.50
N TYR A 450 10.85 -21.74 -6.48
CA TYR A 450 10.49 -21.04 -5.25
C TYR A 450 9.39 -21.78 -4.48
N ILE A 451 8.31 -22.21 -5.15
CA ILE A 451 7.21 -22.98 -4.55
C ILE A 451 7.73 -24.29 -3.94
N ASP A 452 8.57 -25.03 -4.69
CA ASP A 452 9.15 -26.30 -4.24
C ASP A 452 10.11 -26.15 -3.04
N GLY A 453 10.64 -24.95 -2.80
CA GLY A 453 11.53 -24.64 -1.68
C GLY A 453 10.87 -24.68 -0.30
N PHE A 454 9.55 -24.55 -0.19
CA PHE A 454 8.87 -24.46 1.10
C PHE A 454 8.69 -25.82 1.79
N ALA A 455 8.79 -25.85 3.12
CA ALA A 455 8.50 -27.05 3.91
C ALA A 455 6.99 -27.36 3.93
N ILE A 456 6.14 -26.33 4.04
CA ILE A 456 4.68 -26.43 4.03
C ILE A 456 4.13 -25.68 2.81
N GLY A 457 3.37 -26.37 1.98
CA GLY A 457 2.79 -25.87 0.73
C GLY A 457 2.71 -26.98 -0.30
N LEU A 458 1.84 -26.83 -1.30
CA LEU A 458 1.78 -27.77 -2.43
C LEU A 458 3.07 -27.70 -3.25
N LYS A 459 3.55 -28.86 -3.64
CA LYS A 459 4.70 -29.04 -4.53
C LYS A 459 4.24 -29.28 -5.97
N ALA A 460 5.18 -29.26 -6.89
CA ALA A 460 4.92 -29.67 -8.26
C ALA A 460 4.29 -31.06 -8.31
N GLY A 461 3.19 -31.20 -9.05
CA GLY A 461 2.41 -32.44 -9.18
C GLY A 461 1.48 -32.75 -7.99
N GLU A 462 1.47 -31.95 -6.93
CA GLU A 462 0.56 -32.14 -5.80
C GLU A 462 -0.75 -31.39 -5.98
N THR A 463 -1.82 -31.95 -5.46
CA THR A 463 -3.14 -31.34 -5.30
C THR A 463 -3.54 -31.40 -3.83
N PRO A 464 -4.39 -30.46 -3.34
CA PRO A 464 -4.85 -30.42 -1.96
C PRO A 464 -5.58 -31.66 -1.50
#